data_b3c67c18098febb8766c3629bbe49324
#
_entry.id   b3c67c18098febb8766c3629bbe49324
#
_cell.length_a   1.000
_cell.length_b   1.000
_cell.length_c   1.000
_cell.angle_alpha   90.00
_cell.angle_beta   90.00
_cell.angle_gamma   90.00
#
_symmetry.space_group_name_H-M   'P 1'
#
loop_
_entity.id
_entity.type
_entity.pdbx_description
1 polymer ?
#
loop_
_entity_poly.entity_id
_entity_poly.type
_entity_poly.pdbx_seq_one_letter_code
_entity_poly.pdbx_strand_id
1 'polypeptide(L)'
;MCARTAVVTLLLAGLLGCAAPERPELDYLPPSGQPPGDRSAFVRQQPWLVWGNILDHLQQRGARVSGLDEAGGELVVIYSGDPERYVDCGWIVIYEGDEFERLPAAQSDASFLRRREGEVVTLERDMRLDARMNVHVEPSGEDAIVRTNSTYVLTKIIGSTEAEQPLHAETISFATGQSGAFSSGTTCQPNGELERMVFEALPTVSLAGS
;
A
#
# COMPACT_ATOMS: atom_id res chain seq x y z
N MET A 1 63.57 -58.93 26.61
CA MET A 1 62.50 -58.75 25.61
C MET A 1 61.44 -57.85 26.24
N CYS A 2 61.54 -56.53 25.94
CA CYS A 2 60.63 -55.54 26.53
C CYS A 2 59.64 -55.14 25.44
N ALA A 3 58.39 -55.45 25.65
CA ALA A 3 57.29 -54.95 24.84
C ALA A 3 56.87 -53.53 25.30
N ARG A 4 57.02 -52.54 24.47
CA ARG A 4 56.56 -51.16 24.67
C ARG A 4 55.13 -51.04 24.12
N THR A 5 54.17 -50.87 25.02
CA THR A 5 52.79 -50.55 24.70
C THR A 5 52.68 -49.03 24.51
N ALA A 6 52.38 -48.56 23.29
CA ALA A 6 52.12 -47.17 22.99
C ALA A 6 50.63 -46.90 23.20
N VAL A 7 50.30 -46.02 24.15
CA VAL A 7 48.94 -45.51 24.39
C VAL A 7 48.76 -44.30 23.47
N VAL A 8 47.91 -44.45 22.45
CA VAL A 8 47.48 -43.36 21.58
C VAL A 8 46.27 -42.68 22.22
N THR A 9 46.48 -41.50 22.79
CA THR A 9 45.41 -40.66 23.33
C THR A 9 44.82 -39.85 22.19
N LEU A 10 43.62 -40.24 21.77
CA LEU A 10 42.82 -39.49 20.78
C LEU A 10 42.20 -38.26 21.45
N LEU A 11 42.72 -37.06 21.18
CA LEU A 11 42.09 -35.79 21.54
C LEU A 11 40.93 -35.51 20.58
N LEU A 12 39.72 -35.80 21.00
CA LEU A 12 38.49 -35.23 20.34
C LEU A 12 38.39 -33.76 20.70
N ALA A 13 38.88 -32.89 19.80
CA ALA A 13 38.58 -31.46 19.81
C ALA A 13 37.10 -31.27 19.37
N GLY A 14 36.19 -31.12 20.32
CA GLY A 14 34.83 -30.75 20.03
C GLY A 14 34.79 -29.34 19.42
N LEU A 15 34.52 -29.27 18.15
CA LEU A 15 34.13 -28.01 17.46
C LEU A 15 32.73 -27.61 17.97
N LEU A 16 32.70 -26.82 19.04
CA LEU A 16 31.52 -26.03 19.37
C LEU A 16 31.34 -24.96 18.30
N GLY A 17 30.70 -25.35 17.21
CA GLY A 17 30.26 -24.38 16.20
C GLY A 17 29.23 -23.49 16.89
N CYS A 18 29.60 -22.24 17.20
CA CYS A 18 28.61 -21.21 17.47
C CYS A 18 27.77 -21.06 16.19
N ALA A 19 26.55 -21.60 16.17
CA ALA A 19 25.57 -21.24 15.17
C ALA A 19 25.37 -19.73 15.31
N ALA A 20 25.75 -18.98 14.27
CA ALA A 20 25.39 -17.57 14.20
C ALA A 20 23.86 -17.50 14.21
N PRO A 21 23.27 -16.57 14.97
CA PRO A 21 21.81 -16.42 14.94
C PRO A 21 21.38 -16.25 13.47
N GLU A 22 20.45 -17.09 13.05
CA GLU A 22 19.83 -16.99 11.75
C GLU A 22 19.26 -15.57 11.62
N ARG A 23 19.63 -14.87 10.56
CA ARG A 23 19.14 -13.52 10.29
C ARG A 23 17.69 -13.64 9.84
N PRO A 24 16.81 -12.71 10.27
CA PRO A 24 15.48 -12.66 9.69
C PRO A 24 15.64 -12.49 8.17
N GLU A 25 15.06 -13.39 7.42
CA GLU A 25 14.99 -13.31 5.98
C GLU A 25 13.78 -12.48 5.61
N LEU A 26 13.99 -11.44 4.79
CA LEU A 26 12.95 -10.57 4.30
C LEU A 26 12.57 -11.00 2.90
N ASP A 27 11.30 -11.27 2.69
CA ASP A 27 10.73 -11.52 1.39
C ASP A 27 9.66 -10.49 1.06
N TYR A 28 9.42 -10.27 -0.23
CA TYR A 28 8.41 -9.34 -0.70
C TYR A 28 7.42 -10.06 -1.60
N LEU A 29 6.14 -9.98 -1.23
CA LEU A 29 5.04 -10.50 -2.02
C LEU A 29 4.29 -9.31 -2.66
N PRO A 30 4.33 -9.17 -3.99
CA PRO A 30 3.64 -8.07 -4.66
C PRO A 30 2.11 -8.17 -4.50
N PRO A 31 1.38 -7.09 -4.78
CA PRO A 31 -0.07 -7.11 -4.83
C PRO A 31 -0.59 -8.25 -5.71
N SER A 32 -1.65 -8.89 -5.30
CA SER A 32 -2.28 -9.97 -6.07
C SER A 32 -3.40 -9.41 -6.95
N GLY A 33 -3.47 -9.87 -8.19
CA GLY A 33 -4.52 -9.47 -9.13
C GLY A 33 -4.18 -8.23 -9.94
N GLN A 34 -5.16 -7.79 -10.72
CA GLN A 34 -5.06 -6.58 -11.52
C GLN A 34 -5.60 -5.39 -10.72
N PRO A 35 -5.00 -4.18 -10.87
CA PRO A 35 -5.54 -2.98 -10.25
C PRO A 35 -6.97 -2.73 -10.75
N PRO A 36 -7.89 -2.31 -9.85
CA PRO A 36 -9.25 -1.96 -10.23
C PRO A 36 -9.24 -0.89 -11.32
N GLY A 37 -9.94 -1.15 -12.43
CA GLY A 37 -10.11 -0.19 -13.52
C GLY A 37 -11.12 0.90 -13.20
N ASP A 38 -11.33 1.80 -14.16
CA ASP A 38 -12.35 2.83 -14.08
C ASP A 38 -13.72 2.23 -13.79
N ARG A 39 -14.43 2.82 -12.85
CA ARG A 39 -15.76 2.39 -12.47
C ARG A 39 -16.81 3.32 -13.04
N SER A 40 -17.87 2.76 -13.57
CA SER A 40 -19.07 3.49 -13.98
C SER A 40 -20.32 2.78 -13.51
N ALA A 41 -21.34 3.55 -13.19
CA ALA A 41 -22.63 3.03 -12.81
C ALA A 41 -23.74 3.80 -13.52
N PHE A 42 -24.75 3.07 -14.01
CA PHE A 42 -25.99 3.64 -14.47
C PHE A 42 -26.96 3.67 -13.30
N VAL A 43 -27.54 4.84 -13.01
CA VAL A 43 -28.39 5.10 -11.85
C VAL A 43 -29.74 5.58 -12.32
N ARG A 44 -30.80 4.84 -11.99
CA ARG A 44 -32.18 5.19 -12.34
C ARG A 44 -32.74 6.25 -11.40
N GLN A 45 -32.09 7.41 -11.40
CA GLN A 45 -32.47 8.61 -10.68
C GLN A 45 -32.02 9.85 -11.44
N GLN A 46 -32.71 10.95 -11.21
CA GLN A 46 -32.32 12.22 -11.79
C GLN A 46 -30.93 12.66 -11.33
N PRO A 47 -30.10 13.24 -12.21
CA PRO A 47 -28.70 13.58 -11.90
C PRO A 47 -28.52 14.42 -10.63
N TRP A 48 -29.40 15.37 -10.36
CA TRP A 48 -29.31 16.23 -9.18
C TRP A 48 -29.54 15.47 -7.85
N LEU A 49 -30.39 14.42 -7.86
CA LEU A 49 -30.58 13.54 -6.68
C LEU A 49 -29.34 12.67 -6.44
N VAL A 50 -28.77 12.11 -7.53
CA VAL A 50 -27.54 11.32 -7.47
C VAL A 50 -26.39 12.17 -6.92
N TRP A 51 -26.27 13.39 -7.42
CA TRP A 51 -25.30 14.36 -6.98
C TRP A 51 -25.40 14.64 -5.47
N GLY A 52 -26.61 14.97 -4.99
CA GLY A 52 -26.88 15.22 -3.58
C GLY A 52 -26.52 14.03 -2.70
N ASN A 53 -26.91 12.82 -3.10
CA ASN A 53 -26.62 11.59 -2.36
C ASN A 53 -25.10 11.34 -2.24
N ILE A 54 -24.36 11.52 -3.34
CA ILE A 54 -22.89 11.36 -3.34
C ILE A 54 -22.27 12.39 -2.40
N LEU A 55 -22.64 13.67 -2.52
CA LEU A 55 -22.06 14.73 -1.71
C LEU A 55 -22.32 14.50 -0.20
N ASP A 56 -23.57 14.19 0.17
CA ASP A 56 -23.94 13.92 1.56
C ASP A 56 -23.20 12.71 2.11
N HIS A 57 -23.07 11.63 1.34
CA HIS A 57 -22.36 10.44 1.76
C HIS A 57 -20.86 10.70 1.96
N LEU A 58 -20.22 11.39 1.02
CA LEU A 58 -18.82 11.76 1.13
C LEU A 58 -18.56 12.64 2.36
N GLN A 59 -19.43 13.60 2.66
CA GLN A 59 -19.34 14.43 3.85
C GLN A 59 -19.49 13.62 5.15
N GLN A 60 -20.45 12.69 5.19
CA GLN A 60 -20.62 11.78 6.34
C GLN A 60 -19.41 10.89 6.58
N ARG A 61 -18.70 10.50 5.52
CA ARG A 61 -17.45 9.73 5.58
C ARG A 61 -16.24 10.59 5.90
N GLY A 62 -16.39 11.90 6.06
CA GLY A 62 -15.31 12.85 6.33
C GLY A 62 -14.38 13.05 5.12
N ALA A 63 -14.85 12.76 3.91
CA ALA A 63 -14.10 13.01 2.70
C ALA A 63 -13.95 14.52 2.45
N ARG A 64 -12.76 14.94 2.02
CA ARG A 64 -12.49 16.34 1.69
C ARG A 64 -12.83 16.61 0.23
N VAL A 65 -13.87 17.41 0.00
CA VAL A 65 -14.23 17.90 -1.32
C VAL A 65 -13.43 19.18 -1.61
N SER A 66 -12.66 19.20 -2.68
CA SER A 66 -11.79 20.33 -3.08
C SER A 66 -12.33 21.13 -4.26
N GLY A 67 -13.21 20.56 -5.03
CA GLY A 67 -13.84 21.19 -6.19
C GLY A 67 -15.26 20.70 -6.38
N LEU A 68 -16.16 21.59 -6.74
CA LEU A 68 -17.57 21.33 -6.95
C LEU A 68 -18.05 22.16 -8.13
N ASP A 69 -18.43 21.50 -9.22
CA ASP A 69 -19.10 22.11 -10.38
C ASP A 69 -20.40 21.32 -10.65
N GLU A 70 -21.47 21.74 -10.01
CA GLU A 70 -22.79 21.12 -10.17
C GLU A 70 -23.32 21.26 -11.59
N ALA A 71 -23.04 22.37 -12.26
CA ALA A 71 -23.50 22.61 -13.63
C ALA A 71 -22.76 21.73 -14.63
N GLY A 72 -21.48 21.50 -14.42
CA GLY A 72 -20.65 20.57 -15.21
C GLY A 72 -20.77 19.12 -14.76
N GLY A 73 -21.43 18.82 -13.63
CA GLY A 73 -21.55 17.48 -13.07
C GLY A 73 -20.24 16.94 -12.52
N GLU A 74 -19.33 17.81 -12.09
CA GLU A 74 -17.99 17.42 -11.62
C GLU A 74 -17.79 17.65 -10.14
N LEU A 75 -17.22 16.66 -9.46
CA LEU A 75 -16.82 16.69 -8.07
C LEU A 75 -15.37 16.20 -7.94
N VAL A 76 -14.59 16.91 -7.14
CA VAL A 76 -13.20 16.51 -6.84
C VAL A 76 -13.05 16.20 -5.36
N VAL A 77 -12.66 14.98 -5.07
CA VAL A 77 -12.31 14.51 -3.72
C VAL A 77 -10.80 14.42 -3.59
N ILE A 78 -10.28 14.90 -2.48
CA ILE A 78 -8.86 14.76 -2.13
C ILE A 78 -8.69 13.99 -0.84
N TYR A 79 -7.62 13.21 -0.77
CA TYR A 79 -7.19 12.49 0.41
C TYR A 79 -5.69 12.70 0.61
N SER A 80 -5.29 12.87 1.86
CA SER A 80 -3.87 12.90 2.25
C SER A 80 -3.74 12.18 3.60
N GLY A 81 -2.89 11.17 3.67
CA GLY A 81 -2.68 10.39 4.89
C GLY A 81 -2.17 8.97 4.64
N ASP A 82 -2.67 8.04 5.43
CA ASP A 82 -2.25 6.64 5.45
C ASP A 82 -2.53 5.92 4.12
N PRO A 83 -1.50 5.35 3.46
CA PRO A 83 -1.66 4.65 2.19
C PRO A 83 -2.48 3.36 2.29
N GLU A 84 -2.38 2.59 3.39
CA GLU A 84 -3.01 1.27 3.53
C GLU A 84 -4.51 1.29 3.24
N ARG A 85 -5.14 2.43 3.51
CA ARG A 85 -6.58 2.58 3.31
C ARG A 85 -7.01 2.49 1.85
N TYR A 86 -6.16 2.95 0.91
CA TYR A 86 -6.56 3.13 -0.50
C TYR A 86 -5.60 2.49 -1.50
N VAL A 87 -4.47 1.95 -1.01
CA VAL A 87 -3.42 1.38 -1.85
C VAL A 87 -3.01 0.01 -1.33
N ASP A 88 -2.83 -0.93 -2.25
CA ASP A 88 -2.22 -2.24 -2.00
C ASP A 88 -0.80 -2.23 -2.57
N CYS A 89 0.19 -2.35 -1.71
CA CYS A 89 1.59 -2.52 -2.09
C CYS A 89 2.09 -3.95 -1.85
N GLY A 90 1.18 -4.90 -1.57
CA GLY A 90 1.55 -6.27 -1.20
C GLY A 90 2.04 -6.38 0.25
N TRP A 91 2.89 -7.36 0.51
CA TRP A 91 3.30 -7.74 1.86
C TRP A 91 4.82 -7.85 1.97
N ILE A 92 5.34 -7.42 3.10
CA ILE A 92 6.68 -7.76 3.56
C ILE A 92 6.54 -8.96 4.48
N VAL A 93 7.26 -10.03 4.20
CA VAL A 93 7.29 -11.25 5.02
C VAL A 93 8.64 -11.32 5.72
N ILE A 94 8.59 -11.42 7.03
CA ILE A 94 9.77 -11.53 7.89
C ILE A 94 9.78 -12.95 8.45
N TYR A 95 10.85 -13.70 8.22
CA TYR A 95 11.02 -15.05 8.75
C TYR A 95 11.98 -15.03 9.93
N GLU A 96 11.57 -15.64 11.04
CA GLU A 96 12.41 -15.90 12.20
C GLU A 96 12.38 -17.40 12.50
N GLY A 97 13.32 -18.15 11.91
CA GLY A 97 13.30 -19.62 11.97
C GLY A 97 12.08 -20.20 11.24
N ASP A 98 11.26 -20.96 11.96
CA ASP A 98 10.02 -21.55 11.41
C ASP A 98 8.79 -20.63 11.52
N GLU A 99 8.93 -19.49 12.16
CA GLU A 99 7.86 -18.49 12.29
C GLU A 99 7.97 -17.41 11.22
N PHE A 100 6.84 -16.83 10.85
CA PHE A 100 6.84 -15.69 9.94
C PHE A 100 5.80 -14.64 10.36
N GLU A 101 6.12 -13.40 10.10
CA GLU A 101 5.23 -12.25 10.24
C GLU A 101 4.97 -11.62 8.86
N ARG A 102 3.75 -11.12 8.64
CA ARG A 102 3.40 -10.37 7.44
C ARG A 102 2.99 -8.96 7.81
N LEU A 103 3.66 -8.01 7.20
CA LEU A 103 3.36 -6.59 7.35
C LEU A 103 2.91 -6.03 6.00
N PRO A 104 1.83 -5.21 5.97
CA PRO A 104 1.45 -4.52 4.75
C PRO A 104 2.60 -3.66 4.24
N ALA A 105 2.97 -3.83 2.97
CA ALA A 105 4.05 -3.02 2.41
C ALA A 105 3.66 -1.54 2.24
N ALA A 106 2.34 -1.23 2.27
CA ALA A 106 1.80 0.13 2.25
C ALA A 106 1.71 0.78 3.64
N GLN A 107 2.08 0.07 4.72
CA GLN A 107 2.02 0.61 6.09
C GLN A 107 2.70 1.98 6.17
N SER A 108 2.04 2.97 6.81
CA SER A 108 2.53 4.34 6.88
C SER A 108 3.86 4.45 7.60
N ASP A 109 4.00 3.76 8.74
CA ASP A 109 5.20 3.78 9.57
C ASP A 109 5.75 2.36 9.74
N ALA A 110 7.03 2.16 9.49
CA ALA A 110 7.71 0.90 9.75
C ALA A 110 9.15 1.14 10.20
N SER A 111 9.57 0.38 11.20
CA SER A 111 10.97 0.38 11.67
C SER A 111 11.60 -0.97 11.38
N PHE A 112 12.83 -0.97 10.91
CA PHE A 112 13.58 -2.18 10.62
C PHE A 112 15.07 -2.00 10.90
N LEU A 113 15.72 -3.09 11.32
CA LEU A 113 17.14 -3.11 11.59
C LEU A 113 17.92 -3.43 10.31
N ARG A 114 18.93 -2.63 10.01
CA ARG A 114 19.85 -2.87 8.90
C ARG A 114 21.29 -2.84 9.41
N ARG A 115 22.11 -3.78 8.93
CA ARG A 115 23.56 -3.72 9.17
C ARG A 115 24.23 -2.88 8.09
N ARG A 116 24.90 -1.82 8.51
CA ARG A 116 25.72 -0.96 7.64
C ARG A 116 27.13 -0.92 8.19
N GLU A 117 28.13 -1.27 7.37
CA GLU A 117 29.57 -1.22 7.73
C GLU A 117 29.92 -1.95 9.04
N GLY A 118 29.12 -2.99 9.40
CA GLY A 118 29.33 -3.78 10.63
C GLY A 118 28.48 -3.35 11.81
N GLU A 119 27.91 -2.15 11.79
CA GLU A 119 27.01 -1.63 12.83
C GLU A 119 25.53 -1.93 12.48
N VAL A 120 24.73 -2.11 13.50
CA VAL A 120 23.27 -2.29 13.37
C VAL A 120 22.64 -0.92 13.56
N VAL A 121 22.02 -0.41 12.50
CA VAL A 121 21.28 0.86 12.52
C VAL A 121 19.79 0.61 12.38
N THR A 122 18.98 1.36 13.11
CA THR A 122 17.53 1.36 12.94
C THR A 122 17.18 2.31 11.80
N LEU A 123 16.51 1.78 10.80
CA LEU A 123 15.91 2.57 9.73
C LEU A 123 14.43 2.73 9.99
N GLU A 124 13.94 3.94 9.75
CA GLU A 124 12.53 4.28 9.80
C GLU A 124 12.03 4.56 8.39
N ARG A 125 10.89 4.00 8.05
CA ARG A 125 10.20 4.26 6.81
C ARG A 125 8.89 4.96 7.12
N ASP A 126 8.69 6.12 6.51
CA ASP A 126 7.42 6.84 6.47
C ASP A 126 6.85 6.75 5.04
N MET A 127 5.58 6.39 4.91
CA MET A 127 4.87 6.37 3.64
C MET A 127 3.61 7.22 3.73
N ARG A 128 3.42 8.09 2.74
CA ARG A 128 2.26 9.00 2.66
C ARG A 128 1.61 8.91 1.31
N LEU A 129 0.30 8.96 1.32
CA LEU A 129 -0.54 9.00 0.15
C LEU A 129 -1.19 10.36 0.00
N ASP A 130 -1.05 10.95 -1.18
CA ASP A 130 -1.91 12.01 -1.69
C ASP A 130 -2.72 11.46 -2.87
N ALA A 131 -4.05 11.48 -2.76
CA ALA A 131 -4.93 10.99 -3.81
C ALA A 131 -5.94 12.07 -4.21
N ARG A 132 -6.26 12.08 -5.51
CA ARG A 132 -7.28 12.92 -6.11
C ARG A 132 -8.22 12.05 -6.92
N MET A 133 -9.50 12.08 -6.59
CA MET A 133 -10.55 11.41 -7.35
C MET A 133 -11.45 12.45 -8.02
N ASN A 134 -11.65 12.31 -9.32
CA ASN A 134 -12.66 13.04 -10.06
C ASN A 134 -13.90 12.15 -10.17
N VAL A 135 -15.06 12.71 -9.85
CA VAL A 135 -16.37 12.09 -9.97
C VAL A 135 -17.17 12.89 -10.99
N HIS A 136 -17.71 12.20 -11.99
CA HIS A 136 -18.56 12.78 -13.01
C HIS A 136 -19.96 12.19 -12.91
N VAL A 137 -20.98 13.06 -12.85
CA VAL A 137 -22.38 12.68 -12.87
C VAL A 137 -23.00 13.26 -14.15
N GLU A 138 -23.14 12.40 -15.15
CA GLU A 138 -23.62 12.77 -16.48
C GLU A 138 -25.12 12.46 -16.62
N PRO A 139 -25.93 13.37 -17.19
CA PRO A 139 -27.32 13.08 -17.51
C PRO A 139 -27.45 12.01 -18.59
N SER A 140 -28.39 11.10 -18.42
CA SER A 140 -28.76 10.09 -19.43
C SER A 140 -30.30 10.01 -19.53
N GLY A 141 -30.92 11.02 -20.16
CA GLY A 141 -32.35 11.23 -20.12
C GLY A 141 -32.81 11.71 -18.74
N GLU A 142 -33.71 10.95 -18.08
CA GLU A 142 -34.13 11.19 -16.69
C GLU A 142 -33.22 10.49 -15.65
N ASP A 143 -32.27 9.69 -16.11
CA ASP A 143 -31.33 8.91 -15.33
C ASP A 143 -29.94 9.57 -15.30
N ALA A 144 -29.00 8.97 -14.56
CA ALA A 144 -27.62 9.42 -14.49
C ALA A 144 -26.61 8.31 -14.77
N ILE A 145 -25.45 8.70 -15.29
CA ILE A 145 -24.25 7.87 -15.34
C ILE A 145 -23.22 8.48 -14.40
N VAL A 146 -22.73 7.70 -13.46
CA VAL A 146 -21.68 8.09 -12.54
C VAL A 146 -20.38 7.43 -12.95
N ARG A 147 -19.31 8.22 -13.10
CA ARG A 147 -17.96 7.73 -13.40
C ARG A 147 -16.97 8.27 -12.38
N THR A 148 -15.97 7.47 -12.06
CA THR A 148 -14.87 7.88 -11.18
C THR A 148 -13.54 7.53 -11.83
N ASN A 149 -12.58 8.42 -11.69
CA ASN A 149 -11.17 8.12 -11.91
C ASN A 149 -10.32 8.78 -10.82
N SER A 150 -9.23 8.13 -10.44
CA SER A 150 -8.37 8.61 -9.37
C SER A 150 -6.90 8.63 -9.81
N THR A 151 -6.16 9.55 -9.23
CA THR A 151 -4.70 9.61 -9.32
C THR A 151 -4.15 9.50 -7.90
N TYR A 152 -3.13 8.69 -7.74
CA TYR A 152 -2.46 8.38 -6.49
C TYR A 152 -1.01 8.83 -6.59
N VAL A 153 -0.55 9.56 -5.58
CA VAL A 153 0.86 9.96 -5.42
C VAL A 153 1.34 9.40 -4.10
N LEU A 154 2.25 8.46 -4.15
CA LEU A 154 2.77 7.76 -2.98
C LEU A 154 4.21 8.17 -2.75
N THR A 155 4.49 8.77 -1.60
CA THR A 155 5.83 9.19 -1.19
C THR A 155 6.33 8.27 -0.09
N LYS A 156 7.53 7.73 -0.29
CA LYS A 156 8.26 6.90 0.68
C LYS A 156 9.51 7.64 1.11
N ILE A 157 9.67 7.81 2.42
CA ILE A 157 10.83 8.43 3.05
C ILE A 157 11.51 7.39 3.93
N ILE A 158 12.81 7.21 3.79
CA ILE A 158 13.62 6.36 4.65
C ILE A 158 14.57 7.26 5.41
N GLY A 159 14.51 7.18 6.73
CA GLY A 159 15.39 7.88 7.66
C GLY A 159 16.18 6.91 8.52
N SER A 160 16.96 7.47 9.42
CA SER A 160 17.61 6.75 10.51
C SER A 160 17.36 7.57 11.78
N THR A 161 17.15 6.89 12.91
CA THR A 161 17.01 7.54 14.22
C THR A 161 18.23 8.39 14.60
N GLU A 162 19.38 8.13 13.95
CA GLU A 162 20.65 8.81 14.22
C GLU A 162 20.94 9.96 13.23
N ALA A 163 20.17 10.06 12.15
CA ALA A 163 20.40 11.06 11.10
C ALA A 163 19.38 12.21 11.17
N GLU A 164 19.86 13.46 11.15
CA GLU A 164 19.00 14.65 11.13
C GLU A 164 18.22 14.82 9.80
N GLN A 165 18.65 14.15 8.73
CA GLN A 165 18.04 14.25 7.41
C GLN A 165 17.64 12.86 6.88
N PRO A 166 16.56 12.77 6.07
CA PRO A 166 16.19 11.53 5.43
C PRO A 166 17.33 11.01 4.57
N LEU A 167 17.58 9.68 4.65
CA LEU A 167 18.60 8.99 3.85
C LEU A 167 18.17 8.86 2.39
N HIS A 168 16.87 8.71 2.17
CA HIS A 168 16.27 8.52 0.84
C HIS A 168 14.82 8.96 0.85
N ALA A 169 14.40 9.63 -0.21
CA ALA A 169 13.01 9.94 -0.48
C ALA A 169 12.68 9.62 -1.94
N GLU A 170 11.57 8.97 -2.18
CA GLU A 170 11.12 8.55 -3.51
C GLU A 170 9.61 8.72 -3.62
N THR A 171 9.15 9.19 -4.77
CA THR A 171 7.72 9.37 -5.06
C THR A 171 7.37 8.63 -6.34
N ILE A 172 6.26 7.89 -6.29
CA ILE A 172 5.65 7.26 -7.46
C ILE A 172 4.25 7.80 -7.65
N SER A 173 3.76 7.80 -8.90
CA SER A 173 2.38 8.14 -9.20
C SER A 173 1.77 7.11 -10.15
N PHE A 174 0.49 6.83 -9.97
CA PHE A 174 -0.29 5.93 -10.80
C PHE A 174 -1.77 6.33 -10.75
N ALA A 175 -2.53 5.87 -11.73
CA ALA A 175 -3.97 6.13 -11.81
C ALA A 175 -4.77 4.85 -11.53
N THR A 176 -6.10 5.00 -11.43
CA THR A 176 -7.04 3.88 -11.47
C THR A 176 -6.69 2.96 -12.65
N GLY A 177 -6.67 1.65 -12.41
CA GLY A 177 -6.28 0.65 -13.42
C GLY A 177 -4.78 0.53 -13.69
N GLN A 178 -3.94 1.27 -13.00
CA GLN A 178 -2.49 1.25 -13.16
C GLN A 178 -1.78 0.90 -11.85
N SER A 179 -0.54 0.48 -11.96
CA SER A 179 0.37 0.29 -10.84
C SER A 179 1.62 1.16 -11.00
N GLY A 180 2.23 1.53 -9.88
CA GLY A 180 3.54 2.19 -9.83
C GLY A 180 4.53 1.34 -9.06
N ALA A 181 5.83 1.50 -9.32
CA ALA A 181 6.87 0.78 -8.61
C ALA A 181 7.96 1.74 -8.12
N PHE A 182 8.39 1.54 -6.88
CA PHE A 182 9.57 2.18 -6.33
C PHE A 182 10.84 1.54 -6.90
N SER A 183 11.95 2.27 -6.89
CA SER A 183 13.26 1.77 -7.33
C SER A 183 13.71 0.52 -6.55
N SER A 184 13.21 0.35 -5.34
CA SER A 184 13.40 -0.86 -4.52
C SER A 184 12.68 -2.11 -5.03
N GLY A 185 11.84 -2.00 -6.07
CA GLY A 185 11.03 -3.09 -6.61
C GLY A 185 9.65 -3.24 -5.95
N THR A 186 9.34 -2.48 -4.89
CA THR A 186 8.00 -2.50 -4.28
C THR A 186 6.99 -1.91 -5.25
N THR A 187 6.01 -2.70 -5.67
CA THR A 187 4.94 -2.29 -6.59
C THR A 187 3.68 -1.97 -5.79
N CYS A 188 3.01 -0.89 -6.13
CA CYS A 188 1.77 -0.45 -5.50
C CYS A 188 0.68 -0.23 -6.55
N GLN A 189 -0.58 -0.47 -6.15
CA GLN A 189 -1.75 -0.29 -7.01
C GLN A 189 -2.94 0.20 -6.16
N PRO A 190 -3.96 0.84 -6.75
CA PRO A 190 -5.21 1.12 -6.05
C PRO A 190 -5.85 -0.15 -5.52
N ASN A 191 -6.49 -0.09 -4.35
CA ASN A 191 -7.33 -1.20 -3.86
C ASN A 191 -8.82 -1.00 -4.19
N GLY A 192 -9.19 0.14 -4.78
CA GLY A 192 -10.56 0.48 -5.19
C GLY A 192 -11.46 1.02 -4.08
N GLU A 193 -10.93 1.19 -2.87
CA GLU A 193 -11.71 1.67 -1.72
C GLU A 193 -12.09 3.15 -1.85
N LEU A 194 -11.24 3.96 -2.51
CA LEU A 194 -11.51 5.38 -2.71
C LEU A 194 -12.72 5.58 -3.63
N GLU A 195 -12.76 4.88 -4.75
CA GLU A 195 -13.88 4.91 -5.69
C GLU A 195 -15.13 4.27 -5.10
N ARG A 196 -14.98 3.21 -4.29
CA ARG A 196 -16.09 2.53 -3.63
C ARG A 196 -16.93 3.46 -2.78
N MET A 197 -16.35 4.46 -2.11
CA MET A 197 -17.10 5.44 -1.32
C MET A 197 -18.16 6.18 -2.15
N VAL A 198 -17.91 6.44 -3.44
CA VAL A 198 -18.88 7.08 -4.33
C VAL A 198 -20.03 6.13 -4.66
N PHE A 199 -19.69 4.89 -5.00
CA PHE A 199 -20.71 3.91 -5.42
C PHE A 199 -21.57 3.40 -4.28
N GLU A 200 -21.09 3.45 -3.04
CA GLU A 200 -21.88 3.16 -1.83
C GLU A 200 -23.01 4.19 -1.58
N ALA A 201 -22.84 5.41 -2.10
CA ALA A 201 -23.87 6.45 -2.01
C ALA A 201 -25.05 6.23 -2.96
N LEU A 202 -24.86 5.36 -3.96
CA LEU A 202 -25.86 5.14 -4.99
C LEU A 202 -26.91 4.12 -4.53
N PRO A 203 -28.19 4.33 -4.85
CA PRO A 203 -29.22 3.30 -4.61
C PRO A 203 -28.84 2.07 -5.41
N THR A 204 -29.30 0.89 -4.94
CA THR A 204 -28.94 -0.44 -5.49
C THR A 204 -28.76 -0.44 -7.01
N VAL A 205 -27.52 -0.49 -7.47
CA VAL A 205 -27.13 -0.36 -8.89
C VAL A 205 -26.85 -1.75 -9.45
N SER A 206 -27.39 -2.03 -10.63
CA SER A 206 -26.79 -3.06 -11.48
C SER A 206 -25.48 -2.50 -12.03
N LEU A 207 -24.34 -2.93 -11.48
CA LEU A 207 -23.04 -2.61 -12.04
C LEU A 207 -23.00 -3.19 -13.46
N ALA A 208 -22.83 -2.32 -14.44
CA ALA A 208 -22.62 -2.73 -15.82
C ALA A 208 -21.17 -3.19 -15.96
N GLY A 209 -21.01 -4.52 -16.04
CA GLY A 209 -19.88 -5.19 -16.65
C GLY A 209 -18.52 -5.04 -15.97
N SER A 210 -18.08 -6.12 -15.38
CA SER A 210 -16.64 -6.51 -15.29
C SER A 210 -16.25 -7.28 -16.52
#